data_7a0ec9631690bf30cc04006cec19545f
#
_entry.id   7a0ec9631690bf30cc04006cec19545f
#
_cell.length_a   1.000
_cell.length_b   1.000
_cell.length_c   1.000
_cell.angle_alpha   90.00
_cell.angle_beta   90.00
_cell.angle_gamma   90.00
#
_symmetry.space_group_name_H-M   'P 1'
#
loop_
_entity.id
_entity.type
_entity.pdbx_description
1 polymer ?
#
loop_
_entity_poly.entity_id
_entity_poly.type
_entity_poly.pdbx_seq_one_letter_code
_entity_poly.pdbx_strand_id
1 'polypeptide(L)'
;MKNINVTLRKRILPSGKITLYLDFFPPVYNHKTHKLYRREYLSLFLVPKPKSPIEKALNSENLYKAEIIRGNRFNEVNKEQIYTPFELERIHIKEVGEKSFIHYLKHTAESRTGNNADIWKYAIIHFEMFLKNEDILMQDIDVTIIEDFRAYLLKAKCLRKKNQFLAQNTALSYFNKIKATLRKAYKKGLLQTDVNAAIESIKEQESQRNFLTMEEAVRLFKTPCKKEIVKRVSLFSLLTGMRYSDISKLTWEEVQYSKQEGYYIRFKQQKTDKPVTLPISEEALEFLGEQRMEHAKIFLNLKKWDFDRLIPIWIGDAAIEKHITFHCFRHTYATLQMAAGTDIFTVSKMLGHKNIKTTQIYTKIIDEKKRETTNKISFK
;
A
#
# COMPACT_ATOMS: atom_id res chain seq x y z
N MET A 1 -30.50 -19.40 27.64
CA MET A 1 -30.55 -17.94 27.97
C MET A 1 -32.02 -17.54 28.10
N LYS A 2 -32.36 -16.53 28.93
CA LYS A 2 -33.75 -16.07 29.02
C LYS A 2 -34.07 -15.15 27.83
N ASN A 3 -35.22 -15.35 27.18
CA ASN A 3 -35.68 -14.47 26.11
C ASN A 3 -35.81 -13.03 26.61
N ILE A 4 -35.32 -12.10 25.76
CA ILE A 4 -35.47 -10.67 26.03
C ILE A 4 -36.88 -10.24 25.59
N ASN A 5 -37.67 -9.81 26.53
CA ASN A 5 -39.00 -9.26 26.26
C ASN A 5 -38.87 -7.82 25.74
N VAL A 6 -39.60 -7.51 24.66
CA VAL A 6 -39.67 -6.17 24.07
C VAL A 6 -41.11 -5.70 24.11
N THR A 7 -41.40 -4.73 24.97
CA THR A 7 -42.71 -4.19 25.18
C THR A 7 -42.84 -2.77 24.67
N LEU A 8 -43.86 -2.50 23.85
CA LEU A 8 -44.19 -1.14 23.42
C LEU A 8 -44.87 -0.39 24.58
N ARG A 9 -44.29 0.77 24.94
CA ARG A 9 -44.83 1.59 26.04
C ARG A 9 -45.04 3.04 25.60
N LYS A 10 -45.88 3.74 26.34
CA LYS A 10 -46.27 5.14 26.13
C LYS A 10 -45.76 5.98 27.30
N ARG A 11 -45.26 7.21 26.98
CA ARG A 11 -44.88 8.19 28.00
C ARG A 11 -45.41 9.57 27.61
N ILE A 12 -46.06 10.24 28.54
CA ILE A 12 -46.49 11.63 28.37
C ILE A 12 -45.29 12.54 28.56
N LEU A 13 -45.03 13.43 27.60
CA LEU A 13 -44.00 14.44 27.66
C LEU A 13 -44.52 15.71 28.36
N PRO A 14 -43.64 16.60 28.89
CA PRO A 14 -44.07 17.88 29.46
C PRO A 14 -44.85 18.75 28.45
N SER A 15 -44.64 18.57 27.14
CA SER A 15 -45.39 19.22 26.07
C SER A 15 -46.82 18.68 25.88
N GLY A 16 -47.26 17.73 26.67
CA GLY A 16 -48.56 17.06 26.55
C GLY A 16 -48.63 15.98 25.49
N LYS A 17 -47.65 15.85 24.56
CA LYS A 17 -47.61 14.78 23.58
C LYS A 17 -47.27 13.43 24.23
N ILE A 18 -47.76 12.34 23.63
CA ILE A 18 -47.41 10.97 24.07
C ILE A 18 -46.32 10.44 23.15
N THR A 19 -45.12 10.13 23.67
CA THR A 19 -44.06 9.44 22.92
C THR A 19 -44.15 7.93 23.10
N LEU A 20 -43.80 7.19 22.04
CA LEU A 20 -43.71 5.74 22.05
C LEU A 20 -42.23 5.32 22.26
N TYR A 21 -42.05 4.27 23.09
CA TYR A 21 -40.74 3.67 23.31
C TYR A 21 -40.84 2.17 23.53
N LEU A 22 -39.75 1.47 23.26
CA LEU A 22 -39.58 0.06 23.58
C LEU A 22 -38.91 -0.09 24.93
N ASP A 23 -39.42 -1.01 25.76
CA ASP A 23 -38.89 -1.39 27.09
C ASP A 23 -38.37 -2.82 26.99
N PHE A 24 -37.04 -2.99 27.14
CA PHE A 24 -36.34 -4.27 27.05
C PHE A 24 -36.14 -4.87 28.44
N PHE A 25 -36.56 -6.14 28.64
CA PHE A 25 -36.30 -6.86 29.87
C PHE A 25 -35.87 -8.30 29.61
N PRO A 26 -34.64 -8.68 30.07
CA PRO A 26 -33.60 -7.87 30.68
C PRO A 26 -33.01 -6.78 29.73
N PRO A 27 -32.22 -5.80 30.25
CA PRO A 27 -31.61 -4.78 29.45
C PRO A 27 -30.68 -5.35 28.38
N VAL A 28 -30.58 -4.65 27.23
CA VAL A 28 -29.77 -5.06 26.08
C VAL A 28 -28.46 -4.30 26.05
N TYR A 29 -27.37 -4.95 25.62
CA TYR A 29 -26.06 -4.35 25.47
C TYR A 29 -25.92 -3.61 24.13
N ASN A 30 -25.51 -2.34 24.18
CA ASN A 30 -25.23 -1.54 22.99
C ASN A 30 -23.74 -1.59 22.67
N HIS A 31 -23.38 -2.26 21.58
CA HIS A 31 -21.98 -2.40 21.13
C HIS A 31 -21.30 -1.08 20.70
N LYS A 32 -22.07 -0.02 20.38
CA LYS A 32 -21.52 1.29 20.01
C LYS A 32 -21.15 2.14 21.22
N THR A 33 -21.99 2.09 22.26
CA THR A 33 -21.79 2.90 23.48
C THR A 33 -21.18 2.10 24.63
N HIS A 34 -20.98 0.79 24.46
CA HIS A 34 -20.48 -0.15 25.48
C HIS A 34 -21.29 -0.12 26.80
N LYS A 35 -22.60 0.15 26.72
CA LYS A 35 -23.49 0.23 27.91
C LYS A 35 -24.73 -0.63 27.73
N LEU A 36 -25.26 -1.10 28.87
CA LEU A 36 -26.59 -1.70 28.89
C LEU A 36 -27.64 -0.59 28.79
N TYR A 37 -28.66 -0.80 27.97
CA TYR A 37 -29.83 0.08 27.90
C TYR A 37 -31.12 -0.70 27.99
N ARG A 38 -32.13 -0.08 28.56
CA ARG A 38 -33.46 -0.67 28.79
C ARG A 38 -34.53 -0.04 27.90
N ARG A 39 -34.31 1.21 27.43
CA ARG A 39 -35.36 1.95 26.71
C ARG A 39 -34.84 2.48 25.40
N GLU A 40 -35.62 2.32 24.33
CA GLU A 40 -35.40 2.86 23.00
C GLU A 40 -36.59 3.73 22.58
N TYR A 41 -36.40 5.04 22.42
CA TYR A 41 -37.45 5.95 22.00
C TYR A 41 -37.56 5.93 20.47
N LEU A 42 -38.83 5.75 19.97
CA LEU A 42 -39.06 5.52 18.53
C LEU A 42 -39.22 6.80 17.71
N SER A 43 -39.18 7.97 18.35
CA SER A 43 -39.50 9.27 17.70
C SER A 43 -40.91 9.30 17.05
N LEU A 44 -41.81 8.43 17.51
CA LEU A 44 -43.22 8.36 17.15
C LEU A 44 -44.06 8.94 18.27
N PHE A 45 -45.02 9.80 17.92
CA PHE A 45 -45.83 10.53 18.86
C PHE A 45 -47.31 10.27 18.62
N LEU A 46 -48.12 10.28 19.72
CA LEU A 46 -49.57 10.18 19.64
C LEU A 46 -50.19 11.49 20.16
N VAL A 47 -51.28 11.86 19.55
CA VAL A 47 -52.13 12.95 20.04
C VAL A 47 -52.91 12.43 21.23
N PRO A 48 -52.87 13.06 22.42
CA PRO A 48 -53.45 12.51 23.66
C PRO A 48 -54.97 12.34 23.66
N LYS A 49 -55.67 13.24 22.98
CA LYS A 49 -57.16 13.21 22.85
C LYS A 49 -57.54 13.55 21.42
N PRO A 50 -57.42 12.58 20.48
CA PRO A 50 -57.67 12.87 19.06
C PRO A 50 -59.17 13.17 18.86
N LYS A 51 -59.44 14.39 18.32
CA LYS A 51 -60.83 14.84 18.07
C LYS A 51 -61.21 14.66 16.61
N SER A 52 -60.27 14.88 15.67
CA SER A 52 -60.53 14.77 14.25
C SER A 52 -60.28 13.35 13.70
N PRO A 53 -60.92 12.94 12.61
CA PRO A 53 -60.61 11.68 11.92
C PRO A 53 -59.13 11.58 11.51
N ILE A 54 -58.52 12.70 11.13
CA ILE A 54 -57.11 12.78 10.74
C ILE A 54 -56.18 12.42 11.93
N GLU A 55 -56.45 13.00 13.09
CA GLU A 55 -55.65 12.69 14.30
C GLU A 55 -55.79 11.24 14.74
N LYS A 56 -56.99 10.67 14.59
CA LYS A 56 -57.24 9.23 14.89
C LYS A 56 -56.49 8.36 13.89
N ALA A 57 -56.51 8.69 12.62
CA ALA A 57 -55.78 7.97 11.59
C ALA A 57 -54.25 8.03 11.83
N LEU A 58 -53.68 9.22 12.16
CA LEU A 58 -52.30 9.40 12.51
C LEU A 58 -51.84 8.58 13.70
N ASN A 59 -52.68 8.54 14.75
CA ASN A 59 -52.41 7.72 15.94
C ASN A 59 -52.39 6.22 15.59
N SER A 60 -53.33 5.75 14.78
CA SER A 60 -53.38 4.36 14.32
C SER A 60 -52.16 3.99 13.49
N GLU A 61 -51.75 4.85 12.57
CA GLU A 61 -50.58 4.65 11.72
C GLU A 61 -49.29 4.58 12.57
N ASN A 62 -49.12 5.51 13.52
CA ASN A 62 -47.93 5.55 14.36
C ASN A 62 -47.89 4.34 15.34
N LEU A 63 -49.02 3.87 15.86
CA LEU A 63 -49.08 2.65 16.63
C LEU A 63 -48.76 1.40 15.81
N TYR A 64 -49.28 1.31 14.59
CA TYR A 64 -48.95 0.23 13.66
C TYR A 64 -47.45 0.19 13.32
N LYS A 65 -46.84 1.35 12.99
CA LYS A 65 -45.40 1.47 12.77
C LYS A 65 -44.61 1.04 14.00
N ALA A 66 -45.03 1.46 15.21
CA ALA A 66 -44.36 1.11 16.45
C ALA A 66 -44.40 -0.40 16.74
N GLU A 67 -45.52 -1.07 16.42
CA GLU A 67 -45.64 -2.53 16.59
C GLU A 67 -44.74 -3.29 15.58
N ILE A 68 -44.64 -2.84 14.35
CA ILE A 68 -43.68 -3.42 13.40
C ILE A 68 -42.26 -3.28 13.91
N ILE A 69 -41.87 -2.08 14.40
CA ILE A 69 -40.54 -1.84 14.96
C ILE A 69 -40.31 -2.74 16.18
N ARG A 70 -41.32 -2.88 17.06
CA ARG A 70 -41.26 -3.79 18.22
C ARG A 70 -40.97 -5.22 17.81
N GLY A 71 -41.72 -5.73 16.81
CA GLY A 71 -41.53 -7.08 16.28
C GLY A 71 -40.14 -7.30 15.73
N ASN A 72 -39.63 -6.34 14.92
CA ASN A 72 -38.27 -6.39 14.36
C ASN A 72 -37.22 -6.39 15.48
N ARG A 73 -37.35 -5.53 16.49
CA ARG A 73 -36.43 -5.50 17.65
C ARG A 73 -36.48 -6.79 18.48
N PHE A 74 -37.66 -7.36 18.68
CA PHE A 74 -37.80 -8.65 19.37
C PHE A 74 -37.00 -9.75 18.60
N ASN A 75 -37.16 -9.84 17.30
CA ASN A 75 -36.45 -10.80 16.47
C ASN A 75 -34.94 -10.54 16.49
N GLU A 76 -34.53 -9.27 16.46
CA GLU A 76 -33.10 -8.88 16.47
C GLU A 76 -32.42 -9.30 17.79
N VAL A 77 -32.98 -8.98 18.93
CA VAL A 77 -32.37 -9.26 20.24
C VAL A 77 -32.45 -10.72 20.65
N ASN A 78 -33.33 -11.51 20.04
CA ASN A 78 -33.51 -12.95 20.29
C ASN A 78 -33.07 -13.80 19.08
N LYS A 79 -32.28 -13.28 18.16
CA LYS A 79 -31.85 -13.98 16.92
C LYS A 79 -31.38 -15.42 17.20
N GLU A 80 -30.49 -15.61 18.18
CA GLU A 80 -29.91 -16.92 18.51
C GLU A 80 -30.91 -17.93 19.04
N GLN A 81 -32.09 -17.50 19.45
CA GLN A 81 -33.16 -18.37 20.02
C GLN A 81 -34.30 -18.62 19.01
N ILE A 82 -34.46 -17.72 18.04
CA ILE A 82 -35.53 -17.78 17.01
C ILE A 82 -35.05 -18.54 15.79
N TYR A 83 -33.78 -18.33 15.38
CA TYR A 83 -33.22 -18.89 14.15
C TYR A 83 -32.33 -20.09 14.44
N THR A 84 -32.41 -21.11 13.60
CA THR A 84 -31.48 -22.25 13.61
C THR A 84 -30.07 -21.78 13.24
N PRO A 85 -29.00 -22.53 13.58
CA PRO A 85 -27.64 -22.19 13.18
C PRO A 85 -27.50 -21.97 11.67
N PHE A 86 -28.21 -22.75 10.85
CA PHE A 86 -28.24 -22.62 9.39
C PHE A 86 -28.86 -21.30 8.93
N GLU A 87 -29.99 -20.90 9.54
CA GLU A 87 -30.61 -19.61 9.20
C GLU A 87 -29.76 -18.42 9.66
N LEU A 88 -29.11 -18.52 10.83
CA LEU A 88 -28.16 -17.48 11.29
C LEU A 88 -26.99 -17.32 10.34
N GLU A 89 -26.44 -18.41 9.82
CA GLU A 89 -25.38 -18.37 8.81
C GLU A 89 -25.86 -17.68 7.52
N ARG A 90 -27.03 -18.03 7.03
CA ARG A 90 -27.62 -17.37 5.85
C ARG A 90 -27.86 -15.88 6.05
N ILE A 91 -28.37 -15.47 7.22
CA ILE A 91 -28.56 -14.07 7.58
C ILE A 91 -27.20 -13.36 7.59
N HIS A 92 -26.19 -13.97 8.21
CA HIS A 92 -24.84 -13.43 8.27
C HIS A 92 -24.24 -13.25 6.86
N ILE A 93 -24.34 -14.27 6.01
CA ILE A 93 -23.87 -14.22 4.62
C ILE A 93 -24.53 -13.05 3.88
N LYS A 94 -25.84 -12.87 4.03
CA LYS A 94 -26.57 -11.77 3.42
C LYS A 94 -26.11 -10.40 3.95
N GLU A 95 -26.06 -10.23 5.28
CA GLU A 95 -25.62 -8.99 5.93
C GLU A 95 -24.19 -8.59 5.53
N VAL A 96 -23.33 -9.58 5.33
CA VAL A 96 -21.95 -9.37 4.87
C VAL A 96 -21.93 -9.05 3.37
N GLY A 97 -22.72 -9.77 2.58
CA GLY A 97 -22.82 -9.58 1.12
C GLY A 97 -23.32 -8.20 0.73
N GLU A 98 -24.19 -7.60 1.52
CA GLU A 98 -24.76 -6.25 1.31
C GLU A 98 -23.76 -5.10 1.65
N LYS A 99 -22.55 -5.41 2.15
CA LYS A 99 -21.56 -4.37 2.45
C LYS A 99 -20.85 -3.90 1.19
N SER A 100 -20.54 -2.61 1.14
CA SER A 100 -19.77 -2.00 0.05
C SER A 100 -18.34 -2.51 -0.01
N PHE A 101 -17.93 -3.04 -1.15
CA PHE A 101 -16.54 -3.41 -1.39
C PHE A 101 -15.64 -2.18 -1.54
N ILE A 102 -16.13 -1.08 -2.15
CA ILE A 102 -15.37 0.17 -2.27
C ILE A 102 -15.06 0.75 -0.89
N HIS A 103 -16.04 0.75 0.02
CA HIS A 103 -15.80 1.20 1.39
C HIS A 103 -14.71 0.36 2.08
N TYR A 104 -14.77 -0.96 1.95
CA TYR A 104 -13.76 -1.86 2.51
C TYR A 104 -12.38 -1.67 1.87
N LEU A 105 -12.31 -1.42 0.55
CA LEU A 105 -11.09 -1.11 -0.18
C LEU A 105 -10.45 0.18 0.35
N LYS A 106 -11.22 1.24 0.51
CA LYS A 106 -10.78 2.53 1.10
C LYS A 106 -10.27 2.34 2.52
N HIS A 107 -11.01 1.68 3.37
CA HIS A 107 -10.59 1.37 4.75
C HIS A 107 -9.30 0.55 4.82
N THR A 108 -9.11 -0.39 3.86
CA THR A 108 -7.86 -1.16 3.78
C THR A 108 -6.65 -0.29 3.40
N ALA A 109 -6.87 0.83 2.72
CA ALA A 109 -5.84 1.77 2.29
C ALA A 109 -5.43 2.79 3.38
N GLU A 110 -6.30 3.10 4.35
CA GLU A 110 -6.10 4.16 5.36
C GLU A 110 -4.80 4.01 6.18
N SER A 111 -4.41 2.78 6.48
CA SER A 111 -3.17 2.51 7.25
C SER A 111 -1.89 2.64 6.43
N ARG A 112 -1.96 3.06 5.15
CA ARG A 112 -0.81 3.14 4.25
C ARG A 112 -0.22 4.54 4.23
N THR A 113 1.11 4.62 4.17
CA THR A 113 1.84 5.88 4.19
C THR A 113 2.81 6.01 3.00
N GLY A 114 3.24 7.24 2.71
CA GLY A 114 4.22 7.53 1.68
C GLY A 114 3.79 7.09 0.28
N ASN A 115 4.76 6.72 -0.55
CA ASN A 115 4.52 6.32 -1.95
C ASN A 115 3.56 5.12 -2.10
N ASN A 116 3.47 4.26 -1.08
CA ASN A 116 2.51 3.16 -1.09
C ASN A 116 1.07 3.66 -0.95
N ALA A 117 0.81 4.71 -0.16
CA ALA A 117 -0.51 5.35 -0.07
C ALA A 117 -0.95 5.93 -1.42
N ASP A 118 -0.02 6.56 -2.16
CA ASP A 118 -0.30 7.06 -3.50
C ASP A 118 -0.72 5.94 -4.47
N ILE A 119 -0.03 4.80 -4.44
CA ILE A 119 -0.39 3.64 -5.29
C ILE A 119 -1.80 3.15 -4.94
N TRP A 120 -2.15 3.04 -3.65
CA TRP A 120 -3.49 2.68 -3.21
C TRP A 120 -4.53 3.69 -3.68
N LYS A 121 -4.26 5.00 -3.48
CA LYS A 121 -5.14 6.08 -3.91
C LYS A 121 -5.49 5.98 -5.40
N TYR A 122 -4.49 5.85 -6.27
CA TYR A 122 -4.73 5.75 -7.70
C TYR A 122 -5.38 4.43 -8.12
N ALA A 123 -5.09 3.32 -7.44
CA ALA A 123 -5.79 2.06 -7.66
C ALA A 123 -7.28 2.17 -7.35
N ILE A 124 -7.64 2.84 -6.24
CA ILE A 124 -9.03 3.11 -5.86
C ILE A 124 -9.72 3.99 -6.90
N ILE A 125 -9.11 5.12 -7.27
CA ILE A 125 -9.68 6.04 -8.29
C ILE A 125 -9.94 5.29 -9.60
N HIS A 126 -9.01 4.46 -10.08
CA HIS A 126 -9.21 3.68 -11.29
C HIS A 126 -10.32 2.64 -11.14
N PHE A 127 -10.49 2.05 -9.96
CA PHE A 127 -11.57 1.10 -9.71
C PHE A 127 -12.93 1.81 -9.69
N GLU A 128 -13.04 2.97 -9.05
CA GLU A 128 -14.25 3.81 -9.08
C GLU A 128 -14.60 4.28 -10.49
N MET A 129 -13.61 4.74 -11.27
CA MET A 129 -13.82 5.12 -12.67
C MET A 129 -14.28 3.94 -13.52
N PHE A 130 -13.76 2.75 -13.32
CA PHE A 130 -14.20 1.52 -14.00
C PHE A 130 -15.67 1.22 -13.70
N LEU A 131 -16.09 1.38 -12.46
CA LEU A 131 -17.47 1.21 -12.01
C LEU A 131 -18.36 2.43 -12.32
N LYS A 132 -17.87 3.43 -13.06
CA LYS A 132 -18.58 4.70 -13.37
C LYS A 132 -19.06 5.45 -12.11
N ASN A 133 -18.33 5.31 -11.01
CA ASN A 133 -18.64 5.83 -9.68
C ASN A 133 -19.88 5.20 -9.00
N GLU A 134 -20.38 4.09 -9.51
CA GLU A 134 -21.38 3.27 -8.81
C GLU A 134 -20.72 2.45 -7.71
N ASP A 135 -21.48 2.16 -6.65
CA ASP A 135 -20.99 1.25 -5.60
C ASP A 135 -21.16 -0.20 -6.03
N ILE A 136 -20.32 -1.07 -5.49
CA ILE A 136 -20.41 -2.51 -5.69
C ILE A 136 -20.42 -3.23 -4.34
N LEU A 137 -21.35 -4.16 -4.18
CA LEU A 137 -21.47 -4.93 -2.94
C LEU A 137 -20.52 -6.12 -2.93
N MET A 138 -20.20 -6.63 -1.74
CA MET A 138 -19.34 -7.82 -1.58
C MET A 138 -19.88 -9.03 -2.35
N GLN A 139 -21.22 -9.23 -2.35
CA GLN A 139 -21.87 -10.34 -3.05
C GLN A 139 -21.77 -10.25 -4.57
N ASP A 140 -21.61 -9.05 -5.12
CA ASP A 140 -21.55 -8.80 -6.56
C ASP A 140 -20.11 -8.88 -7.12
N ILE A 141 -19.12 -9.06 -6.24
CA ILE A 141 -17.72 -9.24 -6.63
C ILE A 141 -17.51 -10.67 -7.14
N ASP A 142 -17.28 -10.82 -8.41
CA ASP A 142 -16.96 -12.08 -9.08
C ASP A 142 -15.66 -12.01 -9.91
N VAL A 143 -15.30 -13.13 -10.51
CA VAL A 143 -14.10 -13.26 -11.37
C VAL A 143 -14.22 -12.34 -12.59
N THR A 144 -15.41 -12.25 -13.20
CA THR A 144 -15.66 -11.49 -14.43
C THR A 144 -15.39 -10.03 -14.24
N ILE A 145 -15.97 -9.41 -13.20
CA ILE A 145 -15.77 -7.99 -12.88
C ILE A 145 -14.30 -7.67 -12.66
N ILE A 146 -13.56 -8.55 -11.99
CA ILE A 146 -12.15 -8.30 -11.70
C ILE A 146 -11.27 -8.50 -12.94
N GLU A 147 -11.61 -9.42 -13.82
CA GLU A 147 -10.93 -9.56 -15.12
C GLU A 147 -11.24 -8.40 -16.07
N ASP A 148 -12.46 -7.91 -16.08
CA ASP A 148 -12.84 -6.70 -16.81
C ASP A 148 -12.08 -5.47 -16.29
N PHE A 149 -11.93 -5.35 -14.97
CA PHE A 149 -11.08 -4.32 -14.38
C PHE A 149 -9.61 -4.46 -14.78
N ARG A 150 -9.08 -5.69 -14.86
CA ARG A 150 -7.74 -5.97 -15.39
C ARG A 150 -7.59 -5.46 -16.83
N ALA A 151 -8.57 -5.78 -17.68
CA ALA A 151 -8.59 -5.35 -19.08
C ALA A 151 -8.70 -3.82 -19.20
N TYR A 152 -9.53 -3.18 -18.36
CA TYR A 152 -9.63 -1.74 -18.26
C TYR A 152 -8.27 -1.11 -17.90
N LEU A 153 -7.56 -1.60 -16.89
CA LEU A 153 -6.27 -1.03 -16.46
C LEU A 153 -5.21 -1.04 -17.57
N LEU A 154 -5.21 -2.07 -18.42
CA LEU A 154 -4.26 -2.18 -19.53
C LEU A 154 -4.50 -1.15 -20.65
N LYS A 155 -5.70 -0.55 -20.69
CA LYS A 155 -6.10 0.48 -21.65
C LYS A 155 -6.34 1.85 -21.01
N ALA A 156 -6.21 1.95 -19.69
CA ALA A 156 -6.53 3.17 -18.95
C ALA A 156 -5.50 4.28 -19.19
N LYS A 157 -5.98 5.53 -19.18
CA LYS A 157 -5.12 6.72 -19.25
C LYS A 157 -4.44 6.97 -17.90
N CYS A 158 -3.21 7.45 -17.94
CA CYS A 158 -2.48 7.86 -16.75
C CYS A 158 -3.07 9.15 -16.17
N LEU A 159 -3.52 9.14 -14.91
CA LEU A 159 -4.09 10.31 -14.26
C LEU A 159 -3.06 11.39 -13.89
N ARG A 160 -1.78 11.01 -13.79
CA ARG A 160 -0.68 11.93 -13.45
C ARG A 160 -0.07 12.62 -14.67
N LYS A 161 -0.23 12.06 -15.86
CA LYS A 161 0.38 12.55 -17.10
C LYS A 161 -0.67 12.66 -18.19
N LYS A 162 -0.87 13.86 -18.72
CA LYS A 162 -1.81 14.09 -19.82
C LYS A 162 -1.40 13.28 -21.06
N ASN A 163 -2.37 12.72 -21.74
CA ASN A 163 -2.22 12.00 -23.02
C ASN A 163 -1.30 10.76 -23.00
N GLN A 164 -1.07 10.14 -21.86
CA GLN A 164 -0.34 8.88 -21.77
C GLN A 164 -1.23 7.78 -21.20
N PHE A 165 -1.05 6.56 -21.68
CA PHE A 165 -1.63 5.37 -21.08
C PHE A 165 -0.84 4.92 -19.84
N LEU A 166 -1.48 4.12 -18.98
CA LEU A 166 -0.77 3.50 -17.88
C LEU A 166 0.32 2.54 -18.40
N ALA A 167 1.54 2.70 -17.87
CA ALA A 167 2.55 1.69 -18.08
C ALA A 167 2.11 0.35 -17.46
N GLN A 168 2.40 -0.77 -18.13
CA GLN A 168 1.97 -2.10 -17.71
C GLN A 168 2.34 -2.44 -16.26
N ASN A 169 3.55 -2.08 -15.80
CA ASN A 169 3.98 -2.27 -14.41
C ASN A 169 3.23 -1.38 -13.42
N THR A 170 2.72 -0.21 -13.86
CA THR A 170 1.85 0.61 -13.04
C THR A 170 0.46 -0.02 -12.92
N ALA A 171 -0.10 -0.51 -14.03
CA ALA A 171 -1.35 -1.27 -14.05
C ALA A 171 -1.25 -2.51 -13.15
N LEU A 172 -0.17 -3.28 -13.24
CA LEU A 172 0.12 -4.40 -12.33
C LEU A 172 0.14 -3.96 -10.87
N SER A 173 0.78 -2.84 -10.57
CA SER A 173 0.86 -2.31 -9.19
C SER A 173 -0.52 -1.97 -8.65
N TYR A 174 -1.40 -1.34 -9.44
CA TYR A 174 -2.77 -1.02 -9.06
C TYR A 174 -3.62 -2.28 -8.92
N PHE A 175 -3.54 -3.20 -9.88
CA PHE A 175 -4.25 -4.47 -9.84
C PHE A 175 -3.90 -5.29 -8.60
N ASN A 176 -2.62 -5.32 -8.21
CA ASN A 176 -2.16 -6.01 -7.00
C ASN A 176 -2.76 -5.43 -5.71
N LYS A 177 -3.23 -4.18 -5.69
CA LYS A 177 -3.94 -3.61 -4.53
C LYS A 177 -5.35 -4.18 -4.41
N ILE A 178 -6.04 -4.34 -5.52
CA ILE A 178 -7.34 -5.00 -5.57
C ILE A 178 -7.20 -6.47 -5.17
N LYS A 179 -6.25 -7.21 -5.76
CA LYS A 179 -5.95 -8.61 -5.38
C LYS A 179 -5.66 -8.76 -3.89
N ALA A 180 -4.91 -7.84 -3.30
CA ALA A 180 -4.60 -7.86 -1.86
C ALA A 180 -5.84 -7.63 -1.01
N THR A 181 -6.77 -6.76 -1.46
CA THR A 181 -8.05 -6.51 -0.77
C THR A 181 -8.98 -7.71 -0.86
N LEU A 182 -9.12 -8.31 -2.04
CA LEU A 182 -9.92 -9.53 -2.26
C LEU A 182 -9.45 -10.67 -1.34
N ARG A 183 -8.13 -10.92 -1.31
CA ARG A 183 -7.54 -11.93 -0.43
C ARG A 183 -7.82 -11.67 1.04
N LYS A 184 -7.73 -10.39 1.47
CA LYS A 184 -8.03 -9.99 2.85
C LYS A 184 -9.52 -10.12 3.16
N ALA A 185 -10.40 -9.78 2.22
CA ALA A 185 -11.85 -9.90 2.35
C ALA A 185 -12.26 -11.38 2.48
N TYR A 186 -11.76 -12.26 1.59
CA TYR A 186 -12.02 -13.70 1.67
C TYR A 186 -11.54 -14.30 3.00
N LYS A 187 -10.31 -14.02 3.44
CA LYS A 187 -9.78 -14.49 4.74
C LYS A 187 -10.59 -14.04 5.95
N LYS A 188 -11.35 -12.95 5.82
CA LYS A 188 -12.25 -12.44 6.87
C LYS A 188 -13.70 -12.92 6.73
N GLY A 189 -13.98 -13.81 5.79
CA GLY A 189 -15.34 -14.31 5.52
C GLY A 189 -16.28 -13.26 4.91
N LEU A 190 -15.74 -12.15 4.36
CA LEU A 190 -16.52 -11.11 3.69
C LEU A 190 -16.88 -11.48 2.25
N LEU A 191 -16.13 -12.38 1.63
CA LEU A 191 -16.41 -12.98 0.34
C LEU A 191 -16.62 -14.47 0.53
N GLN A 192 -17.61 -15.03 -0.16
CA GLN A 192 -17.96 -16.47 -0.08
C GLN A 192 -16.98 -17.32 -0.88
N THR A 193 -16.39 -16.79 -1.94
CA THR A 193 -15.45 -17.47 -2.85
C THR A 193 -14.12 -16.77 -2.90
N ASP A 194 -13.03 -17.52 -3.10
CA ASP A 194 -11.70 -16.93 -3.32
C ASP A 194 -11.55 -16.48 -4.78
N VAL A 195 -12.18 -15.34 -5.09
CA VAL A 195 -12.05 -14.70 -6.41
C VAL A 195 -10.60 -14.47 -6.79
N ASN A 196 -9.73 -14.14 -5.81
CA ASN A 196 -8.31 -13.88 -6.08
C ASN A 196 -7.54 -15.12 -6.59
N ALA A 197 -7.96 -16.33 -6.22
CA ALA A 197 -7.34 -17.57 -6.69
C ALA A 197 -7.67 -17.86 -8.16
N ALA A 198 -8.84 -17.45 -8.64
CA ALA A 198 -9.33 -17.72 -9.99
C ALA A 198 -8.89 -16.72 -11.06
N ILE A 199 -8.38 -15.53 -10.65
CA ILE A 199 -7.99 -14.47 -11.59
C ILE A 199 -6.51 -14.50 -11.94
N GLU A 200 -6.21 -14.28 -13.23
CA GLU A 200 -4.84 -14.11 -13.70
C GLU A 200 -4.26 -12.75 -13.30
N SER A 201 -2.95 -12.71 -13.03
CA SER A 201 -2.24 -11.47 -12.80
C SER A 201 -1.87 -10.78 -14.12
N ILE A 202 -1.70 -9.46 -14.09
CA ILE A 202 -1.04 -8.73 -15.18
C ILE A 202 0.43 -9.19 -15.20
N LYS A 203 0.94 -9.57 -16.38
CA LYS A 203 2.35 -9.96 -16.54
C LYS A 203 3.26 -8.77 -16.31
N GLU A 204 4.34 -8.98 -15.56
CA GLU A 204 5.35 -7.93 -15.37
C GLU A 204 6.12 -7.71 -16.68
N GLN A 205 6.23 -6.46 -17.10
CA GLN A 205 7.06 -6.07 -18.22
C GLN A 205 8.50 -5.84 -17.73
N GLU A 206 9.46 -6.53 -18.32
CA GLU A 206 10.87 -6.29 -18.03
C GLU A 206 11.24 -4.87 -18.42
N SER A 207 11.79 -4.12 -17.46
CA SER A 207 12.32 -2.79 -17.71
C SER A 207 13.84 -2.88 -17.88
N GLN A 208 14.34 -2.38 -19.00
CA GLN A 208 15.77 -2.15 -19.14
C GLN A 208 16.19 -1.09 -18.15
N ARG A 209 17.24 -1.38 -17.39
CA ARG A 209 17.80 -0.46 -16.39
C ARG A 209 19.10 0.11 -16.94
N ASN A 210 19.10 1.41 -17.13
CA ASN A 210 20.30 2.11 -17.57
C ASN A 210 21.36 2.07 -16.47
N PHE A 211 22.60 1.90 -16.91
CA PHE A 211 23.82 1.96 -16.08
C PHE A 211 24.94 2.59 -16.89
N LEU A 212 25.98 3.04 -16.21
CA LEU A 212 27.19 3.61 -16.83
C LEU A 212 28.23 2.51 -17.04
N THR A 213 28.91 2.53 -18.18
CA THR A 213 30.15 1.75 -18.35
C THR A 213 31.26 2.36 -17.48
N MET A 214 32.40 1.67 -17.33
CA MET A 214 33.54 2.21 -16.56
C MET A 214 34.07 3.52 -17.21
N GLU A 215 34.18 3.58 -18.55
CA GLU A 215 34.62 4.76 -19.26
C GLU A 215 33.63 5.92 -19.07
N GLU A 216 32.34 5.68 -19.14
CA GLU A 216 31.29 6.68 -18.87
C GLU A 216 31.36 7.18 -17.42
N ALA A 217 31.59 6.29 -16.46
CA ALA A 217 31.71 6.64 -15.04
C ALA A 217 32.94 7.52 -14.78
N VAL A 218 34.10 7.18 -15.38
CA VAL A 218 35.32 7.99 -15.32
C VAL A 218 35.14 9.34 -15.98
N ARG A 219 34.50 9.39 -17.15
CA ARG A 219 34.20 10.65 -17.85
C ARG A 219 33.27 11.53 -17.01
N LEU A 220 32.24 10.96 -16.42
CA LEU A 220 31.32 11.66 -15.53
C LEU A 220 32.02 12.21 -14.29
N PHE A 221 32.92 11.42 -13.68
CA PHE A 221 33.73 11.87 -12.54
C PHE A 221 34.56 13.11 -12.88
N LYS A 222 35.17 13.17 -14.07
CA LYS A 222 35.98 14.32 -14.53
C LYS A 222 35.10 15.54 -14.88
N THR A 223 33.82 15.36 -15.21
CA THR A 223 32.93 16.44 -15.61
C THR A 223 32.44 17.24 -14.38
N PRO A 224 32.52 18.59 -14.40
CA PRO A 224 31.99 19.42 -13.33
C PRO A 224 30.45 19.28 -13.20
N CYS A 225 29.94 19.31 -11.99
CA CYS A 225 28.49 19.34 -11.73
C CYS A 225 28.10 20.70 -11.11
N LYS A 226 26.97 21.27 -11.52
CA LYS A 226 26.50 22.58 -11.01
C LYS A 226 26.37 22.66 -9.49
N LYS A 227 26.13 21.54 -8.82
CA LYS A 227 26.14 21.44 -7.36
C LYS A 227 27.04 20.28 -6.93
N GLU A 228 28.12 20.62 -6.23
CA GLU A 228 29.10 19.62 -5.76
C GLU A 228 28.47 18.52 -4.91
N ILE A 229 27.49 18.87 -4.07
CA ILE A 229 26.77 17.88 -3.24
C ILE A 229 26.05 16.82 -4.08
N VAL A 230 25.51 17.16 -5.26
CA VAL A 230 24.87 16.22 -6.17
C VAL A 230 25.90 15.26 -6.75
N LYS A 231 27.06 15.77 -7.18
CA LYS A 231 28.18 14.97 -7.67
C LYS A 231 28.68 14.00 -6.59
N ARG A 232 29.04 14.52 -5.42
CA ARG A 232 29.55 13.73 -4.28
C ARG A 232 28.62 12.58 -3.91
N VAL A 233 27.34 12.85 -3.68
CA VAL A 233 26.35 11.84 -3.28
C VAL A 233 26.10 10.82 -4.39
N SER A 234 26.10 11.24 -5.65
CA SER A 234 25.91 10.34 -6.79
C SER A 234 27.10 9.39 -6.97
N LEU A 235 28.32 9.90 -6.89
CA LEU A 235 29.54 9.10 -6.98
C LEU A 235 29.70 8.18 -5.75
N PHE A 236 29.36 8.67 -4.57
CA PHE A 236 29.30 7.82 -3.39
C PHE A 236 28.30 6.65 -3.56
N SER A 237 27.13 6.90 -4.14
CA SER A 237 26.18 5.82 -4.48
C SER A 237 26.74 4.87 -5.55
N LEU A 238 27.54 5.37 -6.50
CA LEU A 238 28.19 4.56 -7.53
C LEU A 238 29.26 3.63 -6.92
N LEU A 239 30.01 4.09 -5.92
CA LEU A 239 31.08 3.32 -5.30
C LEU A 239 30.58 2.36 -4.21
N THR A 240 29.42 2.63 -3.59
CA THR A 240 28.91 1.85 -2.45
C THR A 240 27.65 1.07 -2.77
N GLY A 241 26.94 1.40 -3.83
CA GLY A 241 25.63 0.86 -4.15
C GLY A 241 24.51 1.30 -3.19
N MET A 242 24.73 2.26 -2.29
CA MET A 242 23.74 2.73 -1.32
C MET A 242 22.57 3.46 -2.00
N ARG A 243 21.37 3.32 -1.42
CA ARG A 243 20.18 4.03 -1.89
C ARG A 243 20.19 5.48 -1.42
N TYR A 244 19.56 6.39 -2.20
CA TYR A 244 19.37 7.78 -1.79
C TYR A 244 18.76 7.92 -0.39
N SER A 245 17.76 7.11 -0.07
CA SER A 245 17.10 7.13 1.24
C SER A 245 18.03 6.82 2.40
N ASP A 246 18.99 5.93 2.19
CA ASP A 246 19.96 5.53 3.20
C ASP A 246 21.08 6.58 3.31
N ILE A 247 21.62 7.03 2.19
CA ILE A 247 22.63 8.11 2.13
C ILE A 247 22.12 9.41 2.78
N SER A 248 20.84 9.77 2.55
CA SER A 248 20.26 11.01 3.07
C SER A 248 20.13 11.06 4.59
N LYS A 249 20.28 9.94 5.26
CA LYS A 249 20.20 9.80 6.72
C LYS A 249 21.53 9.46 7.35
N LEU A 250 22.52 9.12 6.56
CA LEU A 250 23.82 8.64 7.01
C LEU A 250 24.47 9.65 7.97
N THR A 251 24.95 9.16 9.10
CA THR A 251 25.63 9.92 10.16
C THR A 251 27.07 9.45 10.33
N TRP A 252 27.90 10.26 10.97
CA TRP A 252 29.30 9.92 11.20
C TRP A 252 29.48 8.75 12.18
N GLU A 253 28.57 8.52 13.11
CA GLU A 253 28.59 7.36 14.02
C GLU A 253 28.44 6.01 13.30
N GLU A 254 27.81 6.03 12.12
CA GLU A 254 27.62 4.84 11.29
C GLU A 254 28.88 4.48 10.49
N VAL A 255 29.86 5.40 10.37
CA VAL A 255 31.16 5.17 9.70
C VAL A 255 32.16 4.70 10.73
N GLN A 256 32.64 3.49 10.58
CA GLN A 256 33.53 2.83 11.53
C GLN A 256 34.78 2.31 10.83
N TYR A 257 35.83 2.09 11.64
CA TYR A 257 37.10 1.52 11.19
C TYR A 257 37.49 0.35 12.06
N SER A 258 38.00 -0.71 11.47
CA SER A 258 38.69 -1.77 12.16
C SER A 258 40.00 -2.11 11.43
N LYS A 259 41.01 -2.57 12.21
CA LYS A 259 42.30 -2.99 11.63
C LYS A 259 42.19 -4.18 10.65
N GLN A 260 41.14 -5.02 10.83
CA GLN A 260 40.93 -6.22 10.01
C GLN A 260 40.13 -5.95 8.75
N GLU A 261 39.11 -5.07 8.82
CA GLU A 261 38.13 -4.85 7.76
C GLU A 261 38.32 -3.51 7.03
N GLY A 262 39.15 -2.60 7.55
CA GLY A 262 39.26 -1.23 7.07
C GLY A 262 38.06 -0.39 7.44
N TYR A 263 37.67 0.56 6.59
CA TYR A 263 36.49 1.39 6.79
C TYR A 263 35.22 0.67 6.34
N TYR A 264 34.18 0.77 7.15
CA TYR A 264 32.85 0.24 6.85
C TYR A 264 31.74 1.13 7.40
N ILE A 265 30.55 1.01 6.83
CA ILE A 265 29.35 1.71 7.27
C ILE A 265 28.40 0.68 7.87
N ARG A 266 27.98 0.90 9.12
CA ARG A 266 27.01 0.06 9.81
C ARG A 266 25.72 0.85 10.03
N PHE A 267 24.71 0.55 9.25
CA PHE A 267 23.45 1.30 9.24
C PHE A 267 22.23 0.39 9.11
N LYS A 268 21.06 0.93 9.46
CA LYS A 268 19.78 0.25 9.29
C LYS A 268 19.09 0.74 8.01
N GLN A 269 18.91 -0.17 7.05
CA GLN A 269 18.27 0.20 5.77
C GLN A 269 16.84 0.68 5.97
N GLN A 270 16.52 1.85 5.48
CA GLN A 270 15.19 2.45 5.62
C GLN A 270 14.06 1.60 4.99
N LYS A 271 14.30 0.98 3.84
CA LYS A 271 13.27 0.22 3.12
C LYS A 271 13.01 -1.17 3.69
N THR A 272 14.00 -1.79 4.32
CA THR A 272 13.94 -3.21 4.73
C THR A 272 14.01 -3.40 6.23
N ASP A 273 14.32 -2.33 6.96
CA ASP A 273 14.53 -2.31 8.42
C ASP A 273 15.58 -3.31 8.92
N LYS A 274 16.55 -3.67 8.05
CA LYS A 274 17.62 -4.62 8.38
C LYS A 274 18.93 -3.88 8.64
N PRO A 275 19.70 -4.29 9.65
CA PRO A 275 21.07 -3.84 9.81
C PRO A 275 21.92 -4.37 8.66
N VAL A 276 22.79 -3.53 8.14
CA VAL A 276 23.75 -3.86 7.08
C VAL A 276 25.11 -3.30 7.49
N THR A 277 26.15 -4.11 7.36
CA THR A 277 27.54 -3.69 7.41
C THR A 277 28.07 -3.68 5.98
N LEU A 278 28.51 -2.53 5.51
CA LEU A 278 28.97 -2.28 4.15
C LEU A 278 30.43 -1.83 4.19
N PRO A 279 31.41 -2.64 3.80
CA PRO A 279 32.77 -2.18 3.58
C PRO A 279 32.82 -1.10 2.50
N ILE A 280 33.63 -0.08 2.71
CA ILE A 280 33.81 1.02 1.75
C ILE A 280 35.29 1.16 1.40
N SER A 281 35.58 1.53 0.14
CA SER A 281 36.92 1.85 -0.31
C SER A 281 37.38 3.21 0.22
N GLU A 282 38.70 3.45 0.23
CA GLU A 282 39.28 4.74 0.57
C GLU A 282 38.74 5.85 -0.35
N GLU A 283 38.61 5.58 -1.65
CA GLU A 283 37.98 6.49 -2.59
C GLU A 283 36.54 6.85 -2.21
N ALA A 284 35.74 5.89 -1.73
CA ALA A 284 34.40 6.16 -1.25
C ALA A 284 34.39 7.01 0.05
N LEU A 285 35.40 6.81 0.91
CA LEU A 285 35.59 7.59 2.13
C LEU A 285 35.85 9.08 1.81
N GLU A 286 36.62 9.41 0.79
CA GLU A 286 36.89 10.78 0.37
C GLU A 286 35.61 11.56 0.04
N PHE A 287 34.60 10.88 -0.53
CA PHE A 287 33.29 11.50 -0.82
C PHE A 287 32.46 11.80 0.43
N LEU A 288 32.78 11.26 1.59
CA LEU A 288 32.13 11.63 2.84
C LEU A 288 32.58 13.02 3.31
N GLY A 289 33.82 13.41 2.98
CA GLY A 289 34.42 14.68 3.42
C GLY A 289 34.94 14.62 4.84
N GLU A 290 35.18 15.79 5.44
CA GLU A 290 35.75 15.88 6.79
C GLU A 290 34.78 15.42 7.85
N GLN A 291 35.30 14.64 8.80
CA GLN A 291 34.49 14.14 9.93
C GLN A 291 34.03 15.29 10.82
N ARG A 292 32.76 15.24 11.16
CA ARG A 292 32.11 16.18 12.09
C ARG A 292 31.66 15.42 13.35
N MET A 293 30.82 16.05 14.19
CA MET A 293 30.26 15.39 15.37
C MET A 293 29.59 14.05 14.99
N GLU A 294 29.72 13.04 15.83
CA GLU A 294 29.27 11.66 15.58
C GLU A 294 27.82 11.56 15.08
N HIS A 295 26.90 12.21 15.74
CA HIS A 295 25.48 12.20 15.35
C HIS A 295 25.12 13.14 14.20
N ALA A 296 26.07 13.93 13.68
CA ALA A 296 25.83 14.81 12.58
C ALA A 296 25.63 14.04 11.27
N LYS A 297 24.65 14.45 10.46
CA LYS A 297 24.50 13.94 9.10
C LYS A 297 25.72 14.29 8.26
N ILE A 298 26.19 13.30 7.49
CA ILE A 298 27.34 13.49 6.57
C ILE A 298 26.94 14.41 5.42
N PHE A 299 25.79 14.14 4.79
CA PHE A 299 25.33 14.91 3.65
C PHE A 299 24.17 15.83 4.09
N LEU A 300 24.44 17.14 4.18
CA LEU A 300 23.48 18.13 4.59
C LEU A 300 22.71 18.71 3.40
N ASN A 301 21.49 19.22 3.68
CA ASN A 301 20.66 19.97 2.72
C ASN A 301 20.32 19.20 1.43
N LEU A 302 20.24 17.88 1.47
CA LEU A 302 19.85 17.06 0.33
C LEU A 302 18.39 17.31 -0.04
N LYS A 303 18.17 17.82 -1.25
CA LYS A 303 16.83 18.00 -1.82
C LYS A 303 16.71 17.07 -3.03
N LYS A 304 15.80 16.11 -2.97
CA LYS A 304 15.63 15.13 -4.05
C LYS A 304 15.41 15.77 -5.41
N TRP A 305 14.68 16.87 -5.48
CA TRP A 305 14.43 17.58 -6.73
C TRP A 305 15.72 18.14 -7.40
N ASP A 306 16.77 18.44 -6.62
CA ASP A 306 18.07 18.83 -7.18
C ASP A 306 18.68 17.68 -8.00
N PHE A 307 18.60 16.46 -7.48
CA PHE A 307 19.09 15.26 -8.18
C PHE A 307 18.28 15.00 -9.44
N ASP A 308 16.95 15.04 -9.35
CA ASP A 308 16.06 14.78 -10.48
C ASP A 308 16.28 15.81 -11.62
N ARG A 309 16.66 17.06 -11.30
CA ARG A 309 16.92 18.13 -12.26
C ARG A 309 18.37 18.18 -12.76
N LEU A 310 19.35 18.00 -11.87
CA LEU A 310 20.76 18.28 -12.22
C LEU A 310 21.49 17.05 -12.76
N ILE A 311 21.10 15.82 -12.40
CA ILE A 311 21.73 14.62 -12.96
C ILE A 311 21.57 14.56 -14.49
N PRO A 312 20.38 14.75 -15.09
CA PRO A 312 20.25 14.73 -16.55
C PRO A 312 21.15 15.78 -17.25
N ILE A 313 21.30 16.97 -16.66
CA ILE A 313 22.18 18.02 -17.20
C ILE A 313 23.64 17.56 -17.11
N TRP A 314 24.10 17.09 -15.96
CA TRP A 314 25.46 16.63 -15.74
C TRP A 314 25.84 15.43 -16.62
N ILE A 315 24.91 14.52 -16.87
CA ILE A 315 25.05 13.40 -17.80
C ILE A 315 25.22 13.91 -19.24
N GLY A 316 24.43 14.90 -19.67
CA GLY A 316 24.57 15.56 -20.95
C GLY A 316 25.91 16.28 -21.11
N ASP A 317 26.34 17.03 -20.06
CA ASP A 317 27.64 17.72 -20.04
C ASP A 317 28.83 16.73 -20.15
N ALA A 318 28.65 15.48 -19.69
CA ALA A 318 29.60 14.39 -19.82
C ALA A 318 29.51 13.66 -21.17
N ALA A 319 28.72 14.13 -22.13
CA ALA A 319 28.45 13.50 -23.43
C ALA A 319 28.04 12.02 -23.30
N ILE A 320 27.08 11.75 -22.37
CA ILE A 320 26.50 10.43 -22.15
C ILE A 320 25.03 10.48 -22.61
N GLU A 321 24.68 9.71 -23.63
CA GLU A 321 23.34 9.71 -24.25
C GLU A 321 22.28 8.88 -23.49
N LYS A 322 22.65 8.31 -22.36
CA LYS A 322 21.76 7.45 -21.56
C LYS A 322 20.90 8.27 -20.60
N HIS A 323 19.64 7.90 -20.44
CA HIS A 323 18.79 8.46 -19.38
C HIS A 323 19.20 7.90 -18.02
N ILE A 324 20.00 8.64 -17.27
CA ILE A 324 20.50 8.26 -15.95
C ILE A 324 19.73 9.03 -14.87
N THR A 325 19.20 8.31 -13.91
CA THR A 325 18.61 8.83 -12.66
C THR A 325 19.50 8.49 -11.49
N PHE A 326 19.25 9.06 -10.31
CA PHE A 326 20.04 8.72 -9.13
C PHE A 326 20.12 7.21 -8.86
N HIS A 327 19.04 6.47 -9.08
CA HIS A 327 19.04 5.02 -8.85
C HIS A 327 19.93 4.24 -9.83
N CYS A 328 20.23 4.83 -10.99
CA CYS A 328 21.12 4.22 -11.97
C CYS A 328 22.57 4.12 -11.46
N PHE A 329 23.03 4.97 -10.54
CA PHE A 329 24.35 4.85 -9.93
C PHE A 329 24.49 3.53 -9.13
N ARG A 330 23.46 3.15 -8.41
CA ARG A 330 23.41 1.84 -7.73
C ARG A 330 23.34 0.69 -8.73
N HIS A 331 22.64 0.85 -9.86
CA HIS A 331 22.65 -0.14 -10.93
C HIS A 331 24.04 -0.28 -11.55
N THR A 332 24.73 0.86 -11.75
CA THR A 332 26.10 0.91 -12.21
C THR A 332 27.04 0.16 -11.27
N TYR A 333 26.98 0.44 -9.96
CA TYR A 333 27.73 -0.32 -8.94
C TYR A 333 27.54 -1.83 -9.12
N ALA A 334 26.29 -2.29 -9.13
CA ALA A 334 26.00 -3.71 -9.23
C ALA A 334 26.53 -4.34 -10.53
N THR A 335 26.37 -3.65 -11.64
CA THR A 335 26.81 -4.13 -12.95
C THR A 335 28.33 -4.16 -13.05
N LEU A 336 29.02 -3.09 -12.62
CA LEU A 336 30.49 -3.04 -12.64
C LEU A 336 31.13 -4.05 -11.69
N GLN A 337 30.59 -4.26 -10.49
CA GLN A 337 31.06 -5.29 -9.56
C GLN A 337 30.96 -6.69 -10.17
N MET A 338 29.84 -7.00 -10.81
CA MET A 338 29.66 -8.29 -11.48
C MET A 338 30.56 -8.41 -12.72
N ALA A 339 30.74 -7.35 -13.48
CA ALA A 339 31.70 -7.32 -14.60
C ALA A 339 33.13 -7.56 -14.12
N ALA A 340 33.51 -6.98 -12.98
CA ALA A 340 34.81 -7.21 -12.33
C ALA A 340 34.99 -8.61 -11.73
N GLY A 341 33.96 -9.47 -11.72
CA GLY A 341 34.07 -10.86 -11.27
C GLY A 341 33.47 -11.14 -9.89
N THR A 342 32.93 -10.14 -9.21
CA THR A 342 32.26 -10.36 -7.94
C THR A 342 31.04 -11.25 -8.14
N ASP A 343 30.90 -12.29 -7.33
CA ASP A 343 29.77 -13.20 -7.43
C ASP A 343 28.43 -12.55 -7.04
N ILE A 344 27.35 -13.07 -7.59
CA ILE A 344 26.01 -12.51 -7.43
C ILE A 344 25.53 -12.49 -5.96
N PHE A 345 25.94 -13.46 -5.13
CA PHE A 345 25.54 -13.50 -3.72
C PHE A 345 26.21 -12.38 -2.93
N THR A 346 27.50 -12.14 -3.19
CA THR A 346 28.25 -11.02 -2.61
C THR A 346 27.65 -9.70 -3.03
N VAL A 347 27.41 -9.45 -4.34
CA VAL A 347 26.74 -8.24 -4.80
C VAL A 347 25.36 -8.08 -4.19
N SER A 348 24.58 -9.15 -4.07
CA SER A 348 23.25 -9.13 -3.44
C SER A 348 23.31 -8.72 -1.95
N LYS A 349 24.31 -9.22 -1.21
CA LYS A 349 24.56 -8.84 0.19
C LYS A 349 24.99 -7.40 0.32
N MET A 350 25.94 -6.94 -0.49
CA MET A 350 26.42 -5.55 -0.53
C MET A 350 25.26 -4.58 -0.79
N LEU A 351 24.36 -4.92 -1.71
CA LEU A 351 23.16 -4.15 -1.98
C LEU A 351 22.06 -4.29 -0.92
N GLY A 352 22.17 -5.26 -0.01
CA GLY A 352 21.12 -5.54 0.99
C GLY A 352 19.80 -5.97 0.37
N HIS A 353 19.84 -6.81 -0.65
CA HIS A 353 18.62 -7.39 -1.27
C HIS A 353 18.10 -8.55 -0.41
N LYS A 354 16.77 -8.58 -0.18
CA LYS A 354 16.12 -9.69 0.53
C LYS A 354 16.01 -10.96 -0.32
N ASN A 355 15.96 -10.78 -1.65
CA ASN A 355 15.80 -11.86 -2.62
C ASN A 355 16.83 -11.67 -3.75
N ILE A 356 17.57 -12.72 -4.02
CA ILE A 356 18.60 -12.73 -5.05
C ILE A 356 18.05 -12.46 -6.44
N LYS A 357 16.77 -12.79 -6.71
CA LYS A 357 16.10 -12.44 -7.96
C LYS A 357 16.18 -10.95 -8.30
N THR A 358 16.27 -10.09 -7.27
CA THR A 358 16.45 -8.64 -7.48
C THR A 358 17.84 -8.31 -8.03
N THR A 359 18.83 -9.16 -7.82
CA THR A 359 20.21 -8.99 -8.33
C THR A 359 20.40 -9.69 -9.68
N GLN A 360 19.61 -10.75 -9.96
CA GLN A 360 19.69 -11.48 -11.24
C GLN A 360 19.44 -10.62 -12.46
N ILE A 361 18.77 -9.48 -12.33
CA ILE A 361 18.58 -8.52 -13.44
C ILE A 361 19.89 -8.00 -14.01
N TYR A 362 20.97 -7.97 -13.21
CA TYR A 362 22.29 -7.52 -13.64
C TYR A 362 23.09 -8.60 -14.35
N THR A 363 22.73 -9.88 -14.20
CA THR A 363 23.44 -11.00 -14.87
C THR A 363 23.23 -11.02 -16.36
N LYS A 364 22.09 -10.49 -16.85
CA LYS A 364 21.75 -10.44 -18.28
C LYS A 364 22.71 -9.52 -19.08
N ILE A 365 23.49 -8.69 -18.40
CA ILE A 365 24.32 -7.63 -19.00
C ILE A 365 25.75 -8.12 -19.29
N ILE A 366 26.13 -9.32 -18.80
CA ILE A 366 27.51 -9.81 -18.85
C ILE A 366 27.70 -10.80 -20.01
N ASP A 367 27.42 -10.36 -21.25
CA ASP A 367 27.65 -11.23 -22.43
C ASP A 367 29.15 -11.48 -22.70
N GLU A 368 30.04 -10.57 -22.29
CA GLU A 368 31.50 -10.77 -22.40
C GLU A 368 31.99 -11.97 -21.58
N LYS A 369 31.52 -12.14 -20.35
CA LYS A 369 31.88 -13.28 -19.51
C LYS A 369 31.38 -14.62 -20.03
N LYS A 370 30.32 -14.65 -20.81
CA LYS A 370 29.89 -15.88 -21.49
C LYS A 370 30.94 -16.36 -22.49
N ARG A 371 31.59 -15.42 -23.21
CA ARG A 371 32.70 -15.75 -24.13
C ARG A 371 33.94 -16.22 -23.38
N GLU A 372 34.34 -15.56 -22.29
CA GLU A 372 35.45 -16.00 -21.47
C GLU A 372 35.21 -17.41 -20.85
N THR A 373 33.97 -17.71 -20.51
CA THR A 373 33.62 -19.02 -19.91
C THR A 373 33.75 -20.14 -20.94
N THR A 374 33.47 -19.89 -22.21
CA THR A 374 33.66 -20.91 -23.27
C THR A 374 35.13 -21.32 -23.45
N ASN A 375 36.05 -20.43 -23.15
CA ASN A 375 37.50 -20.68 -23.27
C ASN A 375 38.12 -21.34 -22.03
N LYS A 376 37.37 -21.54 -20.93
CA LYS A 376 37.87 -22.17 -19.69
C LYS A 376 37.95 -23.70 -19.77
N ILE A 377 37.27 -24.30 -20.71
CA ILE A 377 37.32 -25.74 -20.94
C ILE A 377 38.05 -25.93 -22.28
N SER A 378 39.29 -26.44 -22.20
CA SER A 378 40.11 -26.76 -23.36
C SER A 378 40.71 -28.16 -23.19
N PHE A 379 40.71 -28.91 -24.25
CA PHE A 379 41.35 -30.22 -24.32
C PHE A 379 42.76 -30.14 -24.96
N LYS A 380 43.28 -28.92 -25.15
CA LYS A 380 44.63 -28.67 -25.65
C LYS A 380 45.51 -28.11 -24.56
#